data_782975069ea89a2378400f183506e8a3
#
_entry.id   782975069ea89a2378400f183506e8a3
#
_cell.length_a   1.000
_cell.length_b   1.000
_cell.length_c   1.000
_cell.angle_alpha   90.00
_cell.angle_beta   90.00
_cell.angle_gamma   90.00
#
_symmetry.space_group_name_H-M   'P 1'
#
loop_
_entity.id
_entity.type
_entity.pdbx_description
1 polymer ?
#
loop_
_entity_poly.entity_id
_entity_poly.type
_entity_poly.pdbx_seq_one_letter_code
_entity_poly.pdbx_strand_id
1 'polypeptide(L)'
;MVKTVAELALMRVSGALLASVFEMLDEQDLAGLSTLQVNDMVDRFITNDLAARPASKGQYGFEYVLNSSINHVVCHGVPNPRDIIRDGDIVNLDITLEKNGFIADSSKTYMVGTVPPAAKRLVRVAQEAMWQGIRQVRAGAHLGDIGFAIERHAKKHGYAVVRDYCGHGIGREMHEEPQVLNCGRA
;
A
#
# COMPACT_ATOMS: atom_id res chain seq x y z
N MET A 1 14.79 -10.53 -8.87
CA MET A 1 15.87 -11.50 -8.53
C MET A 1 15.39 -12.42 -7.42
N VAL A 2 15.70 -13.74 -7.48
CA VAL A 2 15.30 -14.67 -6.42
C VAL A 2 16.10 -14.36 -5.15
N LYS A 3 15.42 -14.28 -4.00
CA LYS A 3 16.03 -13.99 -2.70
C LYS A 3 16.48 -15.27 -2.01
N THR A 4 17.61 -15.21 -1.33
CA THR A 4 18.09 -16.29 -0.45
C THR A 4 17.26 -16.35 0.83
N VAL A 5 17.37 -17.45 1.59
CA VAL A 5 16.69 -17.60 2.88
C VAL A 5 17.10 -16.50 3.88
N ALA A 6 18.38 -16.10 3.88
CA ALA A 6 18.88 -15.03 4.73
C ALA A 6 18.29 -13.66 4.34
N GLU A 7 18.19 -13.36 3.03
CA GLU A 7 17.56 -12.14 2.54
C GLU A 7 16.07 -12.10 2.84
N LEU A 8 15.36 -13.23 2.70
CA LEU A 8 13.95 -13.32 3.08
C LEU A 8 13.74 -13.06 4.58
N ALA A 9 14.67 -13.47 5.44
CA ALA A 9 14.62 -13.17 6.86
C ALA A 9 14.73 -11.66 7.12
N LEU A 10 15.63 -10.96 6.41
CA LEU A 10 15.75 -9.50 6.49
C LEU A 10 14.51 -8.78 5.94
N MET A 11 13.95 -9.25 4.82
CA MET A 11 12.69 -8.70 4.28
C MET A 11 11.52 -8.88 5.26
N ARG A 12 11.46 -10.00 5.99
CA ARG A 12 10.46 -10.19 7.04
C ARG A 12 10.58 -9.17 8.17
N VAL A 13 11.79 -8.79 8.53
CA VAL A 13 12.00 -7.70 9.52
C VAL A 13 11.40 -6.40 9.02
N SER A 14 11.71 -5.99 7.79
CA SER A 14 11.15 -4.77 7.19
C SER A 14 9.63 -4.84 7.09
N GLY A 15 9.08 -5.98 6.67
CA GLY A 15 7.64 -6.20 6.59
C GLY A 15 6.94 -6.14 7.96
N ALA A 16 7.55 -6.70 9.01
CA ALA A 16 7.01 -6.63 10.37
C ALA A 16 7.02 -5.18 10.91
N LEU A 17 8.11 -4.44 10.65
CA LEU A 17 8.17 -3.02 11.03
C LEU A 17 7.14 -2.19 10.27
N LEU A 18 6.94 -2.45 8.97
CA LEU A 18 5.90 -1.77 8.21
C LEU A 18 4.49 -2.11 8.72
N ALA A 19 4.25 -3.34 9.12
CA ALA A 19 2.98 -3.73 9.74
C ALA A 19 2.71 -2.92 11.03
N SER A 20 3.73 -2.73 11.88
CA SER A 20 3.60 -1.91 13.10
C SER A 20 3.29 -0.43 12.83
N VAL A 21 3.69 0.10 11.66
CA VAL A 21 3.25 1.45 11.23
C VAL A 21 1.74 1.49 11.05
N PHE A 22 1.16 0.48 10.39
CA PHE A 22 -0.29 0.40 10.21
C PHE A 22 -1.03 0.11 11.53
N GLU A 23 -0.46 -0.67 12.43
CA GLU A 23 -0.99 -0.89 13.77
C GLU A 23 -1.03 0.44 14.56
N MET A 24 0.02 1.23 14.53
CA MET A 24 0.07 2.57 15.12
C MET A 24 -1.02 3.49 14.52
N LEU A 25 -1.18 3.46 13.20
CA LEU A 25 -2.20 4.26 12.51
C LEU A 25 -3.64 3.79 12.81
N ASP A 26 -3.84 2.49 13.06
CA ASP A 26 -5.15 1.94 13.44
C ASP A 26 -5.67 2.47 14.78
N GLU A 27 -4.76 2.92 15.65
CA GLU A 27 -5.08 3.52 16.94
C GLU A 27 -5.37 5.03 16.85
N GLN A 28 -5.17 5.65 15.68
CA GLN A 28 -5.36 7.09 15.51
C GLN A 28 -6.76 7.42 14.98
N ASP A 29 -7.33 8.51 15.50
CA ASP A 29 -8.45 9.17 14.83
C ASP A 29 -7.89 10.07 13.73
N LEU A 30 -8.07 9.66 12.48
CA LEU A 30 -7.59 10.42 11.32
C LEU A 30 -8.48 11.61 10.97
N ALA A 31 -9.72 11.68 11.51
CA ALA A 31 -10.63 12.78 11.23
C ALA A 31 -10.07 14.12 11.77
N GLY A 32 -10.08 15.14 10.93
CA GLY A 32 -9.54 16.46 11.25
C GLY A 32 -8.05 16.64 11.07
N LEU A 33 -7.29 15.56 10.83
CA LEU A 33 -5.88 15.66 10.48
C LEU A 33 -5.70 16.03 9.01
N SER A 34 -4.68 16.84 8.71
CA SER A 34 -4.23 17.00 7.34
C SER A 34 -3.38 15.78 6.93
N THR A 35 -3.33 15.51 5.64
CA THR A 35 -2.45 14.45 5.11
C THR A 35 -0.97 14.69 5.42
N LEU A 36 -0.55 15.96 5.57
CA LEU A 36 0.79 16.31 6.02
C LEU A 36 1.01 15.94 7.49
N GLN A 37 0.04 16.17 8.38
CA GLN A 37 0.15 15.75 9.79
C GLN A 37 0.26 14.24 9.93
N VAL A 38 -0.47 13.48 9.10
CA VAL A 38 -0.33 12.01 9.06
C VAL A 38 1.06 11.61 8.56
N ASN A 39 1.58 12.29 7.52
CA ASN A 39 2.94 12.07 7.04
C ASN A 39 3.98 12.29 8.14
N ASP A 40 3.89 13.40 8.88
CA ASP A 40 4.85 13.75 9.93
C ASP A 40 4.79 12.80 11.13
N MET A 41 3.60 12.26 11.42
CA MET A 41 3.41 11.21 12.42
C MET A 41 4.13 9.92 12.01
N VAL A 42 3.92 9.49 10.77
CA VAL A 42 4.54 8.29 10.21
C VAL A 42 6.06 8.45 10.09
N ASP A 43 6.56 9.62 9.65
CA ASP A 43 8.00 9.89 9.56
C ASP A 43 8.68 9.75 10.95
N ARG A 44 8.07 10.34 11.97
CA ARG A 44 8.58 10.23 13.35
C ARG A 44 8.59 8.79 13.85
N PHE A 45 7.53 8.06 13.62
CA PHE A 45 7.43 6.67 14.08
C PHE A 45 8.46 5.78 13.37
N ILE A 46 8.57 5.86 12.05
CA ILE A 46 9.55 5.08 11.28
C ILE A 46 10.97 5.42 11.73
N THR A 47 11.29 6.71 11.86
CA THR A 47 12.66 7.17 12.10
C THR A 47 13.10 7.00 13.55
N ASN A 48 12.25 7.40 14.51
CA ASN A 48 12.62 7.45 15.91
C ASN A 48 12.29 6.16 16.67
N ASP A 49 11.08 5.61 16.46
CA ASP A 49 10.63 4.46 17.24
C ASP A 49 11.11 3.14 16.62
N LEU A 50 11.06 3.02 15.30
CA LEU A 50 11.51 1.82 14.59
C LEU A 50 13.00 1.85 14.21
N ALA A 51 13.65 3.00 14.30
CA ALA A 51 15.02 3.20 13.82
C ALA A 51 15.21 2.62 12.39
N ALA A 52 14.22 2.87 11.53
CA ALA A 52 14.21 2.49 10.13
C ALA A 52 14.28 3.73 9.23
N ARG A 53 14.51 3.54 7.95
CA ARG A 53 14.57 4.63 6.96
C ARG A 53 13.27 4.64 6.13
N PRO A 54 12.58 5.79 6.04
CA PRO A 54 11.50 5.94 5.05
C PRO A 54 12.06 5.78 3.63
N ALA A 55 11.54 4.83 2.86
CA ALA A 55 12.12 4.48 1.57
C ALA A 55 11.60 5.34 0.41
N SER A 56 10.40 5.91 0.52
CA SER A 56 9.86 6.86 -0.48
C SER A 56 10.58 8.20 -0.48
N LYS A 57 11.04 8.66 0.69
CA LYS A 57 11.66 9.97 0.85
C LYS A 57 12.97 10.07 0.08
N GLY A 58 13.04 11.02 -0.85
CA GLY A 58 14.19 11.22 -1.75
C GLY A 58 14.10 10.46 -3.08
N GLN A 59 13.14 9.55 -3.26
CA GLN A 59 12.93 8.88 -4.53
C GLN A 59 12.33 9.84 -5.56
N TYR A 60 12.98 9.98 -6.71
CA TYR A 60 12.53 10.85 -7.81
C TYR A 60 12.17 12.29 -7.36
N GLY A 61 12.81 12.79 -6.28
CA GLY A 61 12.52 14.11 -5.71
C GLY A 61 11.29 14.17 -4.81
N PHE A 62 10.68 13.04 -4.45
CA PHE A 62 9.57 12.99 -3.50
C PHE A 62 10.06 13.30 -2.08
N GLU A 63 9.45 14.29 -1.42
CA GLU A 63 9.93 14.81 -0.14
C GLU A 63 9.29 14.15 1.09
N TYR A 64 8.26 13.33 0.88
CA TYR A 64 7.42 12.75 1.92
C TYR A 64 7.71 11.26 2.16
N VAL A 65 7.19 10.73 3.25
CA VAL A 65 7.41 9.33 3.65
C VAL A 65 6.28 8.40 3.23
N LEU A 66 5.13 8.97 2.84
CA LEU A 66 3.98 8.22 2.36
C LEU A 66 3.27 8.95 1.22
N ASN A 67 2.51 8.21 0.41
CA ASN A 67 1.47 8.78 -0.43
C ASN A 67 0.13 8.75 0.31
N SER A 68 -0.67 9.81 0.17
CA SER A 68 -1.98 9.94 0.80
C SER A 68 -3.05 10.30 -0.23
N SER A 69 -3.93 9.36 -0.52
CA SER A 69 -4.89 9.48 -1.61
C SER A 69 -6.32 9.46 -1.07
N ILE A 70 -6.97 10.64 -1.03
CA ILE A 70 -8.31 10.82 -0.48
C ILE A 70 -9.35 10.66 -1.61
N ASN A 71 -10.37 9.86 -1.39
CA ASN A 71 -11.57 9.68 -2.21
C ASN A 71 -11.27 9.42 -3.70
N HIS A 72 -11.33 10.45 -4.54
CA HIS A 72 -11.15 10.35 -5.99
C HIS A 72 -9.69 10.28 -6.45
N VAL A 73 -8.74 10.53 -5.57
CA VAL A 73 -7.30 10.37 -5.87
C VAL A 73 -6.99 8.89 -5.89
N VAL A 74 -6.62 8.37 -7.06
CA VAL A 74 -6.45 6.92 -7.27
C VAL A 74 -5.24 6.39 -6.52
N CYS A 75 -4.09 7.06 -6.63
CA CYS A 75 -2.83 6.74 -5.94
C CYS A 75 -1.88 7.94 -6.02
N HIS A 76 -0.71 7.82 -5.37
CA HIS A 76 0.38 8.81 -5.41
C HIS A 76 -0.04 10.24 -4.98
N GLY A 77 -1.08 10.35 -4.15
CA GLY A 77 -1.47 11.63 -3.56
C GLY A 77 -0.33 12.20 -2.69
N VAL A 78 0.00 13.48 -2.90
CA VAL A 78 1.09 14.15 -2.19
C VAL A 78 0.57 14.75 -0.89
N PRO A 79 1.19 14.47 0.28
CA PRO A 79 0.80 15.06 1.56
C PRO A 79 0.76 16.59 1.52
N ASN A 80 -0.33 17.17 2.02
CA ASN A 80 -0.58 18.60 1.93
C ASN A 80 -1.27 19.10 3.23
N PRO A 81 -0.89 20.26 3.80
CA PRO A 81 -1.50 20.81 4.99
C PRO A 81 -2.97 21.28 4.79
N ARG A 82 -3.42 21.42 3.54
CA ARG A 82 -4.78 21.85 3.21
C ARG A 82 -5.74 20.68 2.97
N ASP A 83 -5.20 19.48 2.75
CA ASP A 83 -5.99 18.27 2.50
C ASP A 83 -6.36 17.64 3.83
N ILE A 84 -7.47 18.09 4.40
CA ILE A 84 -7.99 17.64 5.69
C ILE A 84 -8.85 16.40 5.48
N ILE A 85 -8.54 15.34 6.19
CA ILE A 85 -9.32 14.10 6.23
C ILE A 85 -10.59 14.35 7.04
N ARG A 86 -11.74 13.95 6.53
CA ARG A 86 -13.05 14.24 7.12
C ARG A 86 -13.84 12.96 7.40
N ASP A 87 -14.81 13.06 8.29
CA ASP A 87 -15.82 12.02 8.44
C ASP A 87 -16.48 11.73 7.07
N GLY A 88 -16.61 10.46 6.73
CA GLY A 88 -17.13 10.00 5.46
C GLY A 88 -16.09 9.76 4.36
N ASP A 89 -14.83 10.17 4.56
CA ASP A 89 -13.76 9.94 3.58
C ASP A 89 -13.25 8.51 3.60
N ILE A 90 -12.77 8.07 2.44
CA ILE A 90 -11.83 6.97 2.34
C ILE A 90 -10.45 7.56 2.02
N VAL A 91 -9.41 7.11 2.71
CA VAL A 91 -8.03 7.54 2.44
C VAL A 91 -7.11 6.34 2.33
N ASN A 92 -6.41 6.22 1.20
CA ASN A 92 -5.35 5.25 1.04
C ASN A 92 -4.03 5.87 1.49
N LEU A 93 -3.37 5.21 2.43
CA LEU A 93 -2.03 5.55 2.91
C LEU A 93 -1.08 4.46 2.40
N ASP A 94 -0.11 4.86 1.60
CA ASP A 94 0.84 3.98 0.92
C ASP A 94 2.24 4.30 1.44
N ILE A 95 2.85 3.34 2.13
CA ILE A 95 4.00 3.55 2.99
C ILE A 95 5.09 2.55 2.66
N THR A 96 6.31 3.05 2.58
CA THR A 96 7.50 2.23 2.36
C THR A 96 8.55 2.52 3.41
N LEU A 97 9.23 1.49 3.88
CA LEU A 97 10.40 1.65 4.75
C LEU A 97 11.51 0.66 4.38
N GLU A 98 12.72 1.00 4.77
CA GLU A 98 13.90 0.16 4.63
C GLU A 98 14.50 -0.15 6.00
N LYS A 99 14.81 -1.42 6.23
CA LYS A 99 15.60 -1.88 7.36
C LYS A 99 16.63 -2.89 6.90
N ASN A 100 17.89 -2.72 7.34
CA ASN A 100 18.98 -3.64 7.02
C ASN A 100 19.21 -3.86 5.50
N GLY A 101 18.98 -2.82 4.69
CA GLY A 101 19.17 -2.86 3.23
C GLY A 101 18.07 -3.55 2.46
N PHE A 102 16.89 -3.79 3.07
CA PHE A 102 15.72 -4.34 2.40
C PHE A 102 14.48 -3.47 2.62
N ILE A 103 13.72 -3.26 1.56
CA ILE A 103 12.53 -2.42 1.53
C ILE A 103 11.28 -3.28 1.72
N ALA A 104 10.32 -2.74 2.47
CA ALA A 104 8.94 -3.19 2.53
C ALA A 104 8.04 -2.08 2.02
N ASP A 105 6.98 -2.46 1.30
CA ASP A 105 6.02 -1.59 0.66
C ASP A 105 4.61 -2.15 0.88
N SER A 106 3.71 -1.32 1.35
CA SER A 106 2.30 -1.70 1.53
C SER A 106 1.41 -0.49 1.62
N SER A 107 0.15 -0.66 1.20
CA SER A 107 -0.86 0.36 1.38
C SER A 107 -2.11 -0.16 2.09
N LYS A 108 -2.78 0.72 2.82
CA LYS A 108 -4.06 0.44 3.48
C LYS A 108 -5.04 1.58 3.25
N THR A 109 -6.29 1.22 2.94
CA THR A 109 -7.36 2.20 2.82
C THR A 109 -8.15 2.29 4.11
N TYR A 110 -8.15 3.45 4.73
CA TYR A 110 -8.91 3.78 5.93
C TYR A 110 -10.28 4.31 5.55
N MET A 111 -11.29 3.86 6.26
CA MET A 111 -12.66 4.39 6.20
C MET A 111 -12.87 5.27 7.44
N VAL A 112 -12.96 6.59 7.24
CA VAL A 112 -12.98 7.56 8.34
C VAL A 112 -14.42 7.87 8.71
N GLY A 113 -14.81 7.56 9.94
CA GLY A 113 -16.16 7.78 10.46
C GLY A 113 -17.25 7.06 9.67
N THR A 114 -18.29 7.80 9.26
CA THR A 114 -19.47 7.25 8.58
C THR A 114 -19.34 7.33 7.05
N VAL A 115 -18.71 6.35 6.46
CA VAL A 115 -18.44 6.29 5.02
C VAL A 115 -19.69 5.88 4.22
N PRO A 116 -19.97 6.52 3.06
CA PRO A 116 -21.09 6.15 2.19
C PRO A 116 -21.05 4.67 1.77
N PRO A 117 -22.21 3.99 1.65
CA PRO A 117 -22.27 2.56 1.31
C PRO A 117 -21.53 2.17 0.03
N ALA A 118 -21.54 3.04 -0.98
CA ALA A 118 -20.84 2.80 -2.24
C ALA A 118 -19.32 2.76 -2.06
N ALA A 119 -18.74 3.71 -1.28
CA ALA A 119 -17.32 3.76 -0.98
C ALA A 119 -16.90 2.58 -0.08
N LYS A 120 -17.69 2.26 0.94
CA LYS A 120 -17.49 1.07 1.78
C LYS A 120 -17.46 -0.22 0.96
N ARG A 121 -18.38 -0.35 0.00
CA ARG A 121 -18.41 -1.50 -0.91
C ARG A 121 -17.17 -1.56 -1.80
N LEU A 122 -16.71 -0.41 -2.34
CA LEU A 122 -15.51 -0.33 -3.16
C LEU A 122 -14.28 -0.81 -2.39
N VAL A 123 -14.05 -0.28 -1.20
CA VAL A 123 -12.90 -0.66 -0.34
C VAL A 123 -12.91 -2.15 -0.05
N ARG A 124 -14.07 -2.69 0.34
CA ARG A 124 -14.22 -4.13 0.61
C ARG A 124 -13.91 -4.99 -0.62
N VAL A 125 -14.48 -4.67 -1.78
CA VAL A 125 -14.28 -5.45 -3.01
C VAL A 125 -12.83 -5.37 -3.48
N ALA A 126 -12.17 -4.21 -3.34
CA ALA A 126 -10.75 -4.06 -3.65
C ALA A 126 -9.88 -4.96 -2.76
N GLN A 127 -10.14 -4.97 -1.46
CA GLN A 127 -9.43 -5.85 -0.52
C GLN A 127 -9.67 -7.33 -0.81
N GLU A 128 -10.92 -7.71 -1.10
CA GLU A 128 -11.25 -9.08 -1.49
C GLU A 128 -10.53 -9.49 -2.79
N ALA A 129 -10.47 -8.59 -3.79
CA ALA A 129 -9.76 -8.82 -5.05
C ALA A 129 -8.27 -9.05 -4.83
N MET A 130 -7.62 -8.23 -4.01
CA MET A 130 -6.23 -8.43 -3.61
C MET A 130 -5.99 -9.83 -3.04
N TRP A 131 -6.83 -10.27 -2.11
CA TRP A 131 -6.72 -11.61 -1.52
C TRP A 131 -6.97 -12.74 -2.53
N GLN A 132 -7.84 -12.54 -3.54
CA GLN A 132 -7.99 -13.52 -4.62
C GLN A 132 -6.70 -13.67 -5.43
N GLY A 133 -5.98 -12.56 -5.67
CA GLY A 133 -4.66 -12.57 -6.32
C GLY A 133 -3.60 -13.28 -5.46
N ILE A 134 -3.47 -12.89 -4.19
CA ILE A 134 -2.47 -13.46 -3.27
C ILE A 134 -2.63 -14.98 -3.16
N ARG A 135 -3.85 -15.51 -3.14
CA ARG A 135 -4.11 -16.95 -3.07
C ARG A 135 -3.67 -17.72 -4.30
N GLN A 136 -3.36 -17.06 -5.42
CA GLN A 136 -2.81 -17.71 -6.60
C GLN A 136 -1.30 -17.97 -6.48
N VAL A 137 -0.62 -17.31 -5.53
CA VAL A 137 0.84 -17.43 -5.37
C VAL A 137 1.18 -18.81 -4.78
N ARG A 138 1.63 -19.70 -5.67
CA ARG A 138 2.08 -21.06 -5.32
C ARG A 138 3.06 -21.57 -6.37
N ALA A 139 3.77 -22.63 -6.05
CA ALA A 139 4.65 -23.29 -6.99
C ALA A 139 3.88 -23.75 -8.26
N GLY A 140 4.40 -23.46 -9.44
CA GLY A 140 3.78 -23.76 -10.72
C GLY A 140 2.75 -22.77 -11.23
N ALA A 141 2.42 -21.73 -10.45
CA ALA A 141 1.54 -20.64 -10.91
C ALA A 141 2.30 -19.64 -11.80
N HIS A 142 1.57 -18.93 -12.63
CA HIS A 142 2.09 -17.85 -13.47
C HIS A 142 1.68 -16.48 -12.88
N LEU A 143 2.43 -15.44 -13.20
CA LEU A 143 2.08 -14.07 -12.79
C LEU A 143 0.70 -13.64 -13.32
N GLY A 144 0.31 -14.12 -14.52
CA GLY A 144 -1.00 -13.87 -15.09
C GLY A 144 -2.16 -14.38 -14.24
N ASP A 145 -1.97 -15.47 -13.49
CA ASP A 145 -3.01 -16.02 -12.59
C ASP A 145 -3.41 -15.02 -11.52
N ILE A 146 -2.46 -14.23 -11.01
CA ILE A 146 -2.69 -13.19 -10.01
C ILE A 146 -3.63 -12.12 -10.59
N GLY A 147 -3.20 -11.50 -11.69
CA GLY A 147 -3.97 -10.43 -12.34
C GLY A 147 -5.34 -10.90 -12.83
N PHE A 148 -5.43 -12.11 -13.39
CA PHE A 148 -6.69 -12.69 -13.80
C PHE A 148 -7.67 -12.87 -12.63
N ALA A 149 -7.21 -13.38 -11.48
CA ALA A 149 -8.03 -13.56 -10.29
C ALA A 149 -8.56 -12.22 -9.74
N ILE A 150 -7.70 -11.19 -9.70
CA ILE A 150 -8.05 -9.83 -9.27
C ILE A 150 -9.11 -9.24 -10.20
N GLU A 151 -8.83 -9.22 -11.51
CA GLU A 151 -9.73 -8.62 -12.50
C GLU A 151 -11.07 -9.33 -12.55
N ARG A 152 -11.08 -10.66 -12.50
CA ARG A 152 -12.32 -11.47 -12.47
C ARG A 152 -13.18 -11.12 -11.26
N HIS A 153 -12.57 -10.97 -10.06
CA HIS A 153 -13.30 -10.60 -8.85
C HIS A 153 -13.87 -9.19 -8.95
N ALA A 154 -13.10 -8.22 -9.39
CA ALA A 154 -13.55 -6.85 -9.59
C ALA A 154 -14.73 -6.78 -10.57
N LYS A 155 -14.61 -7.41 -11.74
CA LYS A 155 -15.68 -7.47 -12.77
C LYS A 155 -16.96 -8.13 -12.25
N LYS A 156 -16.84 -9.22 -11.50
CA LYS A 156 -17.99 -9.90 -10.88
C LYS A 156 -18.81 -8.97 -9.99
N HIS A 157 -18.15 -7.98 -9.37
CA HIS A 157 -18.80 -7.02 -8.48
C HIS A 157 -19.13 -5.69 -9.16
N GLY A 158 -18.97 -5.59 -10.49
CA GLY A 158 -19.31 -4.41 -11.29
C GLY A 158 -18.25 -3.32 -11.28
N TYR A 159 -17.00 -3.67 -10.95
CA TYR A 159 -15.86 -2.75 -10.99
C TYR A 159 -14.89 -3.10 -12.12
N ALA A 160 -14.05 -2.15 -12.47
CA ALA A 160 -12.90 -2.34 -13.35
C ALA A 160 -11.59 -2.16 -12.57
N VAL A 161 -10.51 -2.76 -13.07
CA VAL A 161 -9.16 -2.52 -12.53
C VAL A 161 -8.48 -1.38 -13.28
N VAL A 162 -7.70 -0.58 -12.55
CA VAL A 162 -6.81 0.42 -13.14
C VAL A 162 -5.66 -0.32 -13.79
N ARG A 163 -5.38 -0.02 -15.07
CA ARG A 163 -4.40 -0.75 -15.89
C ARG A 163 -3.04 -0.07 -15.99
N ASP A 164 -3.00 1.23 -15.66
CA ASP A 164 -1.81 2.06 -15.79
C ASP A 164 -0.80 1.85 -14.65
N TYR A 165 -1.22 1.15 -13.59
CA TYR A 165 -0.41 0.83 -12.44
C TYR A 165 -0.44 -0.68 -12.16
N CYS A 166 0.64 -1.17 -11.56
CA CYS A 166 0.78 -2.58 -11.22
C CYS A 166 1.59 -2.77 -9.95
N GLY A 167 1.54 -3.96 -9.38
CA GLY A 167 2.49 -4.41 -8.38
C GLY A 167 3.86 -4.70 -9.02
N HIS A 168 4.85 -4.94 -8.18
CA HIS A 168 6.22 -5.15 -8.61
C HIS A 168 6.99 -6.05 -7.64
N GLY A 169 8.09 -6.61 -8.12
CA GLY A 169 9.10 -7.22 -7.26
C GLY A 169 9.71 -6.15 -6.34
N ILE A 170 10.22 -6.58 -5.19
CA ILE A 170 10.82 -5.72 -4.18
C ILE A 170 11.99 -6.42 -3.49
N GLY A 171 12.91 -5.66 -2.94
CA GLY A 171 14.04 -6.20 -2.22
C GLY A 171 14.96 -5.11 -1.71
N ARG A 172 16.14 -5.00 -2.28
CA ARG A 172 17.09 -3.91 -1.99
C ARG A 172 16.68 -2.62 -2.67
N GLU A 173 16.03 -2.75 -3.84
CA GLU A 173 15.39 -1.65 -4.53
C GLU A 173 13.87 -1.71 -4.31
N MET A 174 13.22 -0.55 -4.33
CA MET A 174 11.77 -0.45 -4.17
C MET A 174 11.07 -1.14 -5.34
N HIS A 175 11.52 -0.89 -6.56
CA HIS A 175 10.96 -1.47 -7.76
C HIS A 175 11.96 -2.45 -8.38
N GLU A 176 11.68 -3.75 -8.24
CA GLU A 176 12.41 -4.83 -8.90
C GLU A 176 11.49 -5.59 -9.85
N GLU A 177 12.07 -6.28 -10.82
CA GLU A 177 11.33 -7.27 -11.61
C GLU A 177 10.84 -8.44 -10.72
N PRO A 178 9.70 -9.04 -11.05
CA PRO A 178 8.84 -8.76 -12.21
C PRO A 178 7.79 -7.69 -11.92
N GLN A 179 7.18 -7.12 -12.98
CA GLN A 179 5.91 -6.42 -12.85
C GLN A 179 4.78 -7.42 -12.57
N VAL A 180 3.89 -7.08 -11.64
CA VAL A 180 2.75 -7.91 -11.23
C VAL A 180 1.46 -7.17 -11.57
N LEU A 181 0.91 -7.45 -12.74
CA LEU A 181 -0.29 -6.78 -13.22
C LEU A 181 -1.53 -7.18 -12.41
N ASN A 182 -2.45 -6.23 -12.22
CA ASN A 182 -3.75 -6.46 -11.59
C ASN A 182 -4.84 -6.94 -12.59
N CYS A 183 -4.45 -7.25 -13.81
CA CYS A 183 -5.32 -7.74 -14.89
C CYS A 183 -4.53 -8.67 -15.80
N GLY A 184 -5.24 -9.40 -16.68
CA GLY A 184 -4.58 -10.23 -17.68
C GLY A 184 -5.28 -11.56 -17.93
N ARG A 185 -4.50 -12.48 -18.52
CA ARG A 185 -4.94 -13.86 -18.78
C ARG A 185 -4.19 -14.80 -17.83
N ALA A 186 -4.89 -15.85 -17.39
CA ALA A 186 -4.28 -16.95 -16.65
C ALA A 186 -3.36 -17.77 -17.55
#